data_886324fadaba3f9253bffdc250f4642a
#
_entry.id   886324fadaba3f9253bffdc250f4642a
#
_cell.length_a   1.000
_cell.length_b   1.000
_cell.length_c   1.000
_cell.angle_alpha   90.00
_cell.angle_beta   90.00
_cell.angle_gamma   90.00
#
_symmetry.space_group_name_H-M   'P 1'
#
loop_
_entity.id
_entity.type
_entity.pdbx_description
1 polymer ?
#
loop_
_entity_poly.entity_id
_entity_poly.type
_entity_poly.pdbx_seq_one_letter_code
_entity_poly.pdbx_strand_id
1 'polypeptide(L)'
;MRITAAGIDVTDRFAELGGELVGLVDGLPEGVSQIEVLEADGSSAAEIEVTNHPAWGPVFSGPQHPMYCTASDAPWNLGPTDENCHVAEATVTYRYRTTGGSFADYPTDGSTPGDLATTTVEGQEVPYIVRIERGTINRAVYEFAVIREPSEPELTPWTAGDGWNGKLAYTFGGACGVGYWQGT
;
A
#
# COMPACT_ATOMS: atom_id res chain seq x y z
N MET A 1 -24.77 4.85 -17.70
CA MET A 1 -24.32 4.94 -16.30
C MET A 1 -22.99 5.67 -16.27
N ARG A 2 -22.81 6.60 -15.37
CA ARG A 2 -21.56 7.35 -15.14
C ARG A 2 -21.29 7.40 -13.64
N ILE A 3 -20.03 7.32 -13.25
CA ILE A 3 -19.62 7.40 -11.85
C ILE A 3 -18.77 8.64 -11.66
N THR A 4 -19.11 9.46 -10.69
CA THR A 4 -18.32 10.66 -10.35
C THR A 4 -17.82 10.58 -8.91
N ALA A 5 -16.62 11.09 -8.66
CA ALA A 5 -16.04 11.25 -7.35
C ALA A 5 -15.56 12.69 -7.19
N ALA A 6 -16.07 13.40 -6.18
CA ALA A 6 -15.86 14.85 -6.01
C ALA A 6 -16.16 15.65 -7.31
N GLY A 7 -17.16 15.24 -8.07
CA GLY A 7 -17.56 15.85 -9.35
C GLY A 7 -16.70 15.46 -10.56
N ILE A 8 -15.66 14.66 -10.39
CA ILE A 8 -14.78 14.17 -11.47
C ILE A 8 -15.30 12.82 -11.95
N ASP A 9 -15.36 12.62 -13.29
CA ASP A 9 -15.73 11.34 -13.88
C ASP A 9 -14.62 10.31 -13.63
N VAL A 10 -14.98 9.20 -12.99
CA VAL A 10 -14.09 8.08 -12.63
C VAL A 10 -14.64 6.74 -13.13
N THR A 11 -15.55 6.78 -14.10
CA THR A 11 -16.25 5.59 -14.61
C THR A 11 -15.29 4.52 -15.11
N ASP A 12 -14.19 4.91 -15.72
CA ASP A 12 -13.14 4.02 -16.24
C ASP A 12 -12.33 3.27 -15.15
N ARG A 13 -12.45 3.71 -13.90
CA ARG A 13 -11.82 3.05 -12.75
C ARG A 13 -12.66 1.92 -12.17
N PHE A 14 -13.83 1.66 -12.72
CA PHE A 14 -14.74 0.62 -12.25
C PHE A 14 -14.86 -0.52 -13.24
N ALA A 15 -14.93 -1.73 -12.72
CA ALA A 15 -15.15 -2.95 -13.49
C ALA A 15 -16.31 -3.77 -12.88
N GLU A 16 -17.02 -4.51 -13.73
CA GLU A 16 -18.01 -5.46 -13.26
C GLU A 16 -17.34 -6.79 -12.88
N LEU A 17 -17.43 -7.15 -11.62
CA LEU A 17 -16.87 -8.38 -11.06
C LEU A 17 -17.97 -9.12 -10.29
N GLY A 18 -18.31 -10.33 -10.75
CA GLY A 18 -19.29 -11.17 -10.05
C GLY A 18 -20.72 -10.60 -9.98
N GLY A 19 -21.07 -9.69 -10.89
CA GLY A 19 -22.37 -8.98 -10.90
C GLY A 19 -22.39 -7.73 -10.01
N GLU A 20 -21.26 -7.37 -9.44
CA GLU A 20 -21.06 -6.14 -8.67
C GLU A 20 -20.15 -5.18 -9.43
N LEU A 21 -20.39 -3.88 -9.27
CA LEU A 21 -19.54 -2.83 -9.83
C LEU A 21 -18.48 -2.45 -8.79
N VAL A 22 -17.24 -2.77 -9.09
CA VAL A 22 -16.11 -2.60 -8.16
C VAL A 22 -15.10 -1.62 -8.76
N GLY A 23 -14.65 -0.66 -7.98
CA GLY A 23 -13.70 0.35 -8.42
C GLY A 23 -12.79 0.82 -7.30
N LEU A 24 -11.66 1.44 -7.67
CA LEU A 24 -10.77 2.14 -6.76
C LEU A 24 -10.88 3.65 -7.04
N VAL A 25 -11.24 4.40 -6.01
CA VAL A 25 -11.25 5.87 -6.05
C VAL A 25 -10.10 6.38 -5.21
N ASP A 26 -9.18 7.10 -5.84
CA ASP A 26 -8.04 7.77 -5.22
C ASP A 26 -8.04 9.27 -5.56
N GLY A 27 -7.11 10.00 -4.96
CA GLY A 27 -6.92 11.44 -5.24
C GLY A 27 -8.07 12.32 -4.78
N LEU A 28 -8.93 11.85 -3.89
CA LEU A 28 -9.97 12.69 -3.30
C LEU A 28 -9.34 13.83 -2.49
N PRO A 29 -9.87 15.06 -2.56
CA PRO A 29 -9.43 16.15 -1.71
C PRO A 29 -9.67 15.81 -0.23
N GLU A 30 -8.88 16.41 0.66
CA GLU A 30 -9.14 16.31 2.09
C GLU A 30 -10.51 16.88 2.45
N GLY A 31 -11.17 16.25 3.42
CA GLY A 31 -12.52 16.56 3.85
C GLY A 31 -13.57 15.70 3.19
N VAL A 32 -14.78 16.20 3.14
CA VAL A 32 -15.96 15.47 2.66
C VAL A 32 -16.06 15.53 1.13
N SER A 33 -16.23 14.37 0.50
CA SER A 33 -16.47 14.22 -0.93
C SER A 33 -17.67 13.30 -1.17
N GLN A 34 -18.36 13.49 -2.28
CA GLN A 34 -19.43 12.60 -2.72
C GLN A 34 -18.95 11.72 -3.87
N ILE A 35 -19.32 10.46 -3.83
CA ILE A 35 -19.22 9.52 -4.94
C ILE A 35 -20.64 9.20 -5.37
N GLU A 36 -20.95 9.42 -6.65
CA GLU A 36 -22.30 9.28 -7.20
C GLU A 36 -22.29 8.33 -8.39
N VAL A 37 -23.32 7.51 -8.48
CA VAL A 37 -23.65 6.72 -9.68
C VAL A 37 -24.81 7.40 -10.37
N LEU A 38 -24.60 7.87 -11.58
CA LEU A 38 -25.59 8.61 -12.38
C LEU A 38 -26.13 7.73 -13.51
N GLU A 39 -27.43 7.77 -13.70
CA GLU A 39 -28.10 7.17 -14.85
C GLU A 39 -27.81 7.96 -16.14
N ALA A 40 -28.27 7.41 -17.28
CA ALA A 40 -28.07 8.05 -18.58
C ALA A 40 -28.78 9.40 -18.72
N ASP A 41 -29.85 9.61 -17.97
CA ASP A 41 -30.62 10.86 -17.92
C ASP A 41 -30.06 11.89 -16.93
N GLY A 42 -28.97 11.53 -16.21
CA GLY A 42 -28.32 12.36 -15.22
C GLY A 42 -28.91 12.28 -13.80
N SER A 43 -29.94 11.47 -13.59
CA SER A 43 -30.45 11.23 -12.23
C SER A 43 -29.49 10.40 -11.41
N SER A 44 -29.44 10.62 -10.09
CA SER A 44 -28.62 9.84 -9.17
C SER A 44 -29.29 8.49 -8.89
N ALA A 45 -28.59 7.39 -9.20
CA ALA A 45 -29.02 6.03 -8.87
C ALA A 45 -28.52 5.60 -7.49
N ALA A 46 -27.35 6.08 -7.09
CA ALA A 46 -26.77 5.84 -5.77
C ALA A 46 -25.77 6.94 -5.44
N GLU A 47 -25.61 7.21 -4.15
CA GLU A 47 -24.61 8.15 -3.66
C GLU A 47 -24.02 7.66 -2.34
N ILE A 48 -22.75 7.98 -2.10
CA ILE A 48 -22.07 7.78 -0.82
C ILE A 48 -21.21 8.99 -0.49
N GLU A 49 -21.29 9.44 0.75
CA GLU A 49 -20.39 10.45 1.29
C GLU A 49 -19.17 9.77 1.91
N VAL A 50 -17.98 10.23 1.54
CA VAL A 50 -16.72 9.77 2.09
C VAL A 50 -15.92 10.95 2.63
N THR A 51 -15.27 10.76 3.77
CA THR A 51 -14.36 11.74 4.34
C THR A 51 -12.93 11.27 4.12
N ASN A 52 -12.16 12.05 3.35
CA ASN A 52 -10.74 11.83 3.17
C ASN A 52 -9.97 12.56 4.27
N HIS A 53 -9.24 11.80 5.08
CA HIS A 53 -8.40 12.32 6.15
C HIS A 53 -6.96 12.50 5.67
N PRO A 54 -6.18 13.43 6.28
CA PRO A 54 -4.75 13.52 6.04
C PRO A 54 -4.06 12.16 6.30
N ALA A 55 -3.04 11.83 5.50
CA ALA A 55 -2.30 10.57 5.64
C ALA A 55 -1.59 10.42 7.01
N TRP A 56 -1.32 11.52 7.68
CA TRP A 56 -0.76 11.55 9.04
C TRP A 56 -1.83 11.47 10.15
N GLY A 57 -3.11 11.45 9.80
CA GLY A 57 -4.22 11.42 10.74
C GLY A 57 -4.46 12.75 11.46
N PRO A 58 -5.27 12.79 12.52
CA PRO A 58 -5.98 11.66 13.11
C PRO A 58 -7.22 11.25 12.28
N VAL A 59 -7.49 9.96 12.21
CA VAL A 59 -8.66 9.41 11.48
C VAL A 59 -9.89 9.33 12.41
N PHE A 60 -9.70 9.42 13.71
CA PHE A 60 -10.77 9.34 14.70
C PHE A 60 -10.68 10.50 15.69
N SER A 61 -11.82 10.85 16.27
CA SER A 61 -11.90 11.91 17.29
C SER A 61 -11.39 11.44 18.65
N GLY A 62 -10.87 12.37 19.43
CA GLY A 62 -10.40 12.14 20.79
C GLY A 62 -9.01 12.74 21.04
N PRO A 63 -8.55 12.71 22.29
CA PRO A 63 -7.23 13.22 22.63
C PRO A 63 -6.14 12.41 21.91
N GLN A 64 -5.23 13.11 21.23
CA GLN A 64 -4.06 12.50 20.64
C GLN A 64 -2.95 12.44 21.70
N HIS A 65 -2.45 11.24 21.96
CA HIS A 65 -1.30 11.05 22.84
C HIS A 65 -0.02 11.61 22.22
N PRO A 66 0.93 12.09 23.03
CA PRO A 66 2.27 12.41 22.55
C PRO A 66 2.88 11.22 21.83
N MET A 67 3.63 11.47 20.78
CA MET A 67 4.27 10.43 19.97
C MET A 67 5.69 10.85 19.64
N TYR A 68 6.61 9.89 19.70
CA TYR A 68 8.00 10.09 19.31
C TYR A 68 8.21 9.59 17.88
N CYS A 69 8.66 10.49 17.01
CA CYS A 69 9.01 10.15 15.63
C CYS A 69 10.32 9.34 15.65
N THR A 70 10.26 8.13 15.16
CA THR A 70 11.41 7.20 15.10
C THR A 70 11.63 6.64 13.70
N ALA A 71 10.86 7.06 12.71
CA ALA A 71 11.02 6.61 11.32
C ALA A 71 12.39 6.93 10.73
N SER A 72 13.02 8.03 11.19
CA SER A 72 14.38 8.41 10.80
C SER A 72 15.47 7.57 11.49
N ASP A 73 15.13 6.88 12.57
CA ASP A 73 16.09 6.13 13.39
C ASP A 73 16.17 4.67 12.94
N ALA A 74 17.21 3.96 13.40
CA ALA A 74 17.30 2.51 13.22
C ALA A 74 16.16 1.80 14.00
N PRO A 75 15.58 0.73 13.47
CA PRO A 75 15.96 0.04 12.24
C PRO A 75 15.36 0.60 10.95
N TRP A 76 14.51 1.61 11.02
CA TRP A 76 13.71 2.07 9.88
C TRP A 76 14.52 2.89 8.88
N ASN A 77 15.25 3.91 9.35
CA ASN A 77 16.12 4.78 8.54
C ASN A 77 15.41 5.35 7.30
N LEU A 78 14.15 5.77 7.45
CA LEU A 78 13.32 6.26 6.33
C LEU A 78 13.62 7.71 5.93
N GLY A 79 14.53 8.37 6.63
CA GLY A 79 14.86 9.79 6.40
C GLY A 79 14.09 10.74 7.31
N PRO A 80 14.18 12.05 7.04
CA PRO A 80 13.55 13.05 7.89
C PRO A 80 12.02 12.97 7.86
N THR A 81 11.42 13.23 9.02
CA THR A 81 9.97 13.35 9.16
C THR A 81 9.55 14.80 9.33
N ASP A 82 8.32 15.11 8.98
CA ASP A 82 7.66 16.36 9.32
C ASP A 82 7.21 16.38 10.80
N GLU A 83 6.53 17.45 11.21
CA GLU A 83 6.00 17.63 12.57
C GLU A 83 4.92 16.60 12.95
N ASN A 84 4.33 15.91 11.98
CA ASN A 84 3.34 14.86 12.15
C ASN A 84 3.95 13.45 12.10
N CYS A 85 5.28 13.33 12.14
CA CYS A 85 6.00 12.06 12.01
C CYS A 85 5.81 11.36 10.65
N HIS A 86 5.55 12.12 9.60
CA HIS A 86 5.34 11.61 8.25
C HIS A 86 6.61 11.76 7.40
N VAL A 87 7.01 10.72 6.68
CA VAL A 87 8.06 10.80 5.64
C VAL A 87 7.43 11.18 4.31
N ALA A 88 8.11 12.02 3.54
CA ALA A 88 7.57 12.53 2.29
C ALA A 88 7.36 11.45 1.22
N GLU A 89 8.21 10.42 1.23
CA GLU A 89 8.17 9.35 0.23
C GLU A 89 8.43 8.00 0.90
N ALA A 90 7.76 6.95 0.40
CA ALA A 90 8.05 5.60 0.81
C ALA A 90 9.38 5.12 0.20
N THR A 91 10.09 4.29 0.95
CA THR A 91 11.33 3.66 0.48
C THR A 91 11.00 2.28 -0.07
N VAL A 92 11.43 2.00 -1.30
CA VAL A 92 11.28 0.69 -1.94
C VAL A 92 12.65 0.03 -2.07
N THR A 93 12.76 -1.19 -1.58
CA THR A 93 13.96 -2.03 -1.71
C THR A 93 13.58 -3.42 -2.20
N TYR A 94 14.56 -4.12 -2.79
CA TYR A 94 14.38 -5.49 -3.25
C TYR A 94 15.40 -6.41 -2.58
N ARG A 95 14.92 -7.55 -2.12
CA ARG A 95 15.75 -8.64 -1.61
C ARG A 95 15.44 -9.92 -2.35
N TYR A 96 16.40 -10.79 -2.50
CA TYR A 96 16.17 -12.09 -3.11
C TYR A 96 16.59 -13.21 -2.17
N ARG A 97 15.96 -14.36 -2.33
CA ARG A 97 16.35 -15.57 -1.65
C ARG A 97 17.43 -16.28 -2.46
N THR A 98 18.53 -16.61 -1.80
CA THR A 98 19.62 -17.39 -2.41
C THR A 98 19.26 -18.88 -2.41
N THR A 99 19.85 -19.66 -3.33
CA THR A 99 19.75 -21.14 -3.32
C THR A 99 20.28 -21.76 -2.03
N GLY A 100 21.13 -21.04 -1.30
CA GLY A 100 21.60 -21.43 0.06
C GLY A 100 20.59 -21.16 1.16
N GLY A 101 19.42 -20.55 0.88
CA GLY A 101 18.33 -20.34 1.82
C GLY A 101 18.42 -19.07 2.65
N SER A 102 19.38 -18.18 2.41
CA SER A 102 19.45 -16.83 3.02
C SER A 102 18.81 -15.76 2.14
N PHE A 103 18.61 -14.56 2.68
CA PHE A 103 18.21 -13.39 1.90
C PHE A 103 19.40 -12.43 1.73
N ALA A 104 19.55 -11.92 0.52
CA ALA A 104 20.53 -10.88 0.17
C ALA A 104 19.84 -9.71 -0.54
N ASP A 105 20.50 -8.57 -0.60
CA ASP A 105 19.99 -7.41 -1.32
C ASP A 105 20.06 -7.67 -2.83
N TYR A 106 18.99 -7.37 -3.55
CA TYR A 106 18.93 -7.53 -5.00
C TYR A 106 19.74 -6.41 -5.68
N PRO A 107 20.56 -6.75 -6.70
CA PRO A 107 21.40 -5.77 -7.38
C PRO A 107 20.60 -4.61 -7.98
N THR A 108 21.11 -3.40 -7.83
CA THR A 108 20.49 -2.18 -8.39
C THR A 108 20.99 -1.85 -9.80
N ASP A 109 21.99 -2.60 -10.29
CA ASP A 109 22.58 -2.43 -11.62
C ASP A 109 21.85 -3.22 -12.73
N GLY A 110 20.75 -3.89 -12.38
CA GLY A 110 19.95 -4.69 -13.30
C GLY A 110 20.50 -6.10 -13.56
N SER A 111 21.58 -6.50 -12.89
CA SER A 111 22.10 -7.86 -13.01
C SER A 111 21.24 -8.87 -12.25
N THR A 112 21.16 -10.10 -12.76
CA THR A 112 20.47 -11.20 -12.07
C THR A 112 21.49 -12.02 -11.27
N PRO A 113 21.30 -12.21 -9.94
CA PRO A 113 22.21 -13.03 -9.15
C PRO A 113 22.25 -14.48 -9.61
N GLY A 114 23.45 -15.06 -9.71
CA GLY A 114 23.62 -16.44 -10.18
C GLY A 114 23.14 -17.51 -9.18
N ASP A 115 22.87 -17.13 -7.95
CA ASP A 115 22.34 -17.97 -6.86
C ASP A 115 20.88 -17.62 -6.49
N LEU A 116 20.16 -16.91 -7.36
CA LEU A 116 18.75 -16.58 -7.18
C LEU A 116 17.92 -17.88 -7.14
N ALA A 117 17.19 -18.08 -6.03
CA ALA A 117 16.24 -19.17 -5.90
C ALA A 117 14.89 -18.82 -6.55
N THR A 118 14.13 -19.85 -6.89
CA THR A 118 12.72 -19.74 -7.29
C THR A 118 11.79 -20.21 -6.19
N THR A 119 10.52 -19.88 -6.31
CA THR A 119 9.43 -20.39 -5.47
C THR A 119 8.19 -20.63 -6.30
N THR A 120 7.21 -21.35 -5.73
CA THR A 120 5.95 -21.63 -6.42
C THR A 120 4.83 -20.82 -5.81
N VAL A 121 4.14 -20.02 -6.62
CA VAL A 121 2.95 -19.25 -6.25
C VAL A 121 1.80 -19.72 -7.14
N GLU A 122 0.72 -20.23 -6.53
CA GLU A 122 -0.48 -20.76 -7.23
C GLU A 122 -0.14 -21.72 -8.38
N GLY A 123 0.91 -22.54 -8.21
CA GLY A 123 1.36 -23.53 -9.20
C GLY A 123 2.32 -23.00 -10.27
N GLN A 124 2.63 -21.73 -10.26
CA GLN A 124 3.64 -21.11 -11.13
C GLN A 124 4.98 -20.96 -10.42
N GLU A 125 6.07 -21.28 -11.12
CA GLU A 125 7.41 -21.01 -10.61
C GLU A 125 7.80 -19.58 -10.95
N VAL A 126 8.17 -18.81 -9.92
CA VAL A 126 8.57 -17.41 -10.02
C VAL A 126 9.91 -17.17 -9.34
N PRO A 127 10.72 -16.20 -9.77
CA PRO A 127 11.92 -15.78 -9.05
C PRO A 127 11.58 -15.35 -7.62
N TYR A 128 12.36 -15.79 -6.63
CA TYR A 128 12.11 -15.43 -5.25
C TYR A 128 12.73 -14.06 -4.93
N ILE A 129 12.19 -13.02 -5.56
CA ILE A 129 12.55 -11.63 -5.31
C ILE A 129 11.41 -10.98 -4.53
N VAL A 130 11.74 -10.33 -3.44
CA VAL A 130 10.78 -9.67 -2.55
C VAL A 130 10.95 -8.17 -2.67
N ARG A 131 9.92 -7.50 -3.16
CA ARG A 131 9.77 -6.05 -3.08
C ARG A 131 9.32 -5.69 -1.66
N ILE A 132 10.05 -4.82 -1.01
CA ILE A 132 9.75 -4.33 0.34
C ILE A 132 9.54 -2.82 0.24
N GLU A 133 8.38 -2.38 0.64
CA GLU A 133 8.05 -0.96 0.74
C GLU A 133 7.87 -0.57 2.21
N ARG A 134 8.51 0.52 2.60
CA ARG A 134 8.42 1.11 3.93
C ARG A 134 8.07 2.57 3.84
N GLY A 135 7.19 3.01 4.71
CA GLY A 135 6.78 4.40 4.79
C GLY A 135 6.04 4.69 6.08
N THR A 136 5.36 5.81 6.10
CA THR A 136 4.52 6.19 7.23
C THR A 136 3.10 6.45 6.77
N ILE A 137 2.14 5.98 7.53
CA ILE A 137 0.72 6.25 7.34
C ILE A 137 0.06 6.44 8.71
N ASN A 138 -0.75 7.47 8.85
CA ASN A 138 -1.43 7.79 10.09
C ASN A 138 -0.49 7.78 11.30
N ARG A 139 0.70 8.39 11.17
CA ARG A 139 1.77 8.48 12.16
C ARG A 139 2.44 7.12 12.53
N ALA A 140 2.11 6.05 11.86
CA ALA A 140 2.74 4.75 12.08
C ALA A 140 3.71 4.41 10.93
N VAL A 141 4.77 3.67 11.22
CA VAL A 141 5.60 3.04 10.19
C VAL A 141 4.89 1.80 9.68
N TYR A 142 4.86 1.63 8.38
CA TYR A 142 4.40 0.39 7.75
C TYR A 142 5.53 -0.27 6.95
N GLU A 143 5.41 -1.58 6.79
CA GLU A 143 6.22 -2.37 5.87
C GLU A 143 5.30 -3.32 5.10
N PHE A 144 5.36 -3.25 3.76
CA PHE A 144 4.71 -4.20 2.86
C PHE A 144 5.76 -5.03 2.14
N ALA A 145 5.55 -6.33 2.07
CA ALA A 145 6.44 -7.24 1.34
C ALA A 145 5.62 -8.13 0.41
N VAL A 146 6.05 -8.22 -0.84
CA VAL A 146 5.42 -9.08 -1.86
C VAL A 146 6.49 -9.64 -2.78
N ILE A 147 6.29 -10.86 -3.27
CA ILE A 147 7.16 -11.42 -4.32
C ILE A 147 6.90 -10.65 -5.62
N ARG A 148 7.93 -9.99 -6.11
CA ARG A 148 7.85 -9.17 -7.31
C ARG A 148 9.23 -8.81 -7.84
N GLU A 149 9.41 -8.89 -9.16
CA GLU A 149 10.61 -8.43 -9.83
C GLU A 149 10.60 -6.92 -10.07
N PRO A 150 11.77 -6.24 -10.07
CA PRO A 150 11.85 -4.81 -10.37
C PRO A 150 11.37 -4.43 -11.77
N SER A 151 11.44 -5.37 -12.72
CA SER A 151 11.08 -5.19 -14.13
C SER A 151 9.59 -5.37 -14.42
N GLU A 152 8.82 -5.86 -13.46
CA GLU A 152 7.38 -6.03 -13.65
C GLU A 152 6.67 -4.68 -13.83
N PRO A 153 5.67 -4.60 -14.73
CA PRO A 153 4.87 -3.40 -14.92
C PRO A 153 4.13 -3.04 -13.63
N GLU A 154 3.83 -1.76 -13.48
CA GLU A 154 3.10 -1.29 -12.30
C GLU A 154 1.77 -2.03 -12.14
N LEU A 155 1.49 -2.47 -10.90
CA LEU A 155 0.27 -3.20 -10.59
C LEU A 155 -0.90 -2.22 -10.48
N THR A 156 -2.04 -2.67 -10.95
CA THR A 156 -3.32 -2.00 -10.71
C THR A 156 -4.16 -2.84 -9.74
N PRO A 157 -5.23 -2.31 -9.15
CA PRO A 157 -6.13 -3.10 -8.32
C PRO A 157 -6.75 -4.32 -9.03
N TRP A 158 -6.68 -4.35 -10.36
CA TRP A 158 -7.26 -5.38 -11.23
C TRP A 158 -6.24 -6.36 -11.80
N THR A 159 -4.96 -6.04 -11.69
CA THR A 159 -3.86 -6.87 -12.19
C THR A 159 -2.95 -7.25 -11.05
N ALA A 160 -3.09 -8.48 -10.58
CA ALA A 160 -2.16 -9.06 -9.63
C ALA A 160 -0.86 -9.45 -10.37
N GLY A 161 0.29 -9.26 -9.72
CA GLY A 161 1.55 -9.83 -10.19
C GLY A 161 1.61 -11.33 -9.94
N ASP A 162 2.44 -12.04 -10.68
CA ASP A 162 2.61 -13.50 -10.62
C ASP A 162 3.08 -13.99 -9.22
N GLY A 163 3.67 -13.10 -8.45
CA GLY A 163 4.13 -13.36 -7.09
C GLY A 163 3.06 -13.24 -5.99
N TRP A 164 1.80 -12.92 -6.34
CA TRP A 164 0.74 -12.76 -5.34
C TRP A 164 -0.32 -13.87 -5.42
N ASN A 165 -0.59 -14.48 -4.29
CA ASN A 165 -1.55 -15.58 -4.16
C ASN A 165 -2.97 -15.14 -3.73
N GLY A 166 -3.31 -13.86 -3.87
CA GLY A 166 -4.61 -13.31 -3.48
C GLY A 166 -4.86 -13.21 -1.98
N LYS A 167 -3.83 -13.43 -1.13
CA LYS A 167 -3.98 -13.41 0.32
C LYS A 167 -3.12 -12.33 0.94
N LEU A 168 -3.68 -11.62 1.92
CA LEU A 168 -2.97 -10.68 2.77
C LEU A 168 -2.69 -11.33 4.13
N ALA A 169 -1.41 -11.39 4.51
CA ALA A 169 -1.01 -11.73 5.86
C ALA A 169 -0.68 -10.45 6.62
N TYR A 170 -1.41 -10.18 7.70
CA TYR A 170 -1.14 -9.06 8.59
C TYR A 170 -0.57 -9.58 9.91
N THR A 171 0.57 -9.04 10.33
CA THR A 171 1.20 -9.40 11.59
C THR A 171 0.98 -8.31 12.62
N PHE A 172 0.52 -8.71 13.80
CA PHE A 172 0.42 -7.80 14.94
C PHE A 172 1.65 -7.98 15.80
N GLY A 173 2.36 -6.89 16.11
CA GLY A 173 3.36 -6.90 17.16
C GLY A 173 2.69 -7.22 18.48
N GLY A 174 3.30 -8.07 19.29
CA GLY A 174 2.75 -8.50 20.57
C GLY A 174 3.78 -8.40 21.68
N ALA A 175 3.66 -7.36 22.53
CA ALA A 175 4.34 -7.30 23.81
C ALA A 175 3.51 -6.46 24.77
N CYS A 176 3.66 -6.71 26.08
CA CYS A 176 3.02 -5.88 27.11
C CYS A 176 3.73 -4.52 27.30
N GLY A 177 4.45 -4.04 26.29
CA GLY A 177 5.09 -2.73 26.28
C GLY A 177 4.10 -1.64 25.95
N VAL A 178 4.09 -0.57 26.76
CA VAL A 178 3.38 0.67 26.42
C VAL A 178 4.41 1.67 25.95
N GLY A 179 4.26 2.16 24.73
CA GLY A 179 5.16 3.14 24.14
C GLY A 179 4.42 4.11 23.23
N TYR A 180 5.01 5.28 23.06
CA TYR A 180 4.50 6.32 22.18
C TYR A 180 5.42 6.51 20.97
N TRP A 181 6.11 5.44 20.57
CA TRP A 181 7.01 5.45 19.43
C TRP A 181 6.28 5.09 18.14
N GLN A 182 6.76 5.64 17.07
CA GLN A 182 6.34 5.33 15.73
C GLN A 182 6.96 4.01 15.26
N GLY A 183 6.19 2.97 15.20
CA GLY A 183 6.65 1.63 14.87
C GLY A 183 7.36 0.91 16.03
N THR A 184 7.13 -0.38 16.16
CA THR A 184 7.76 -1.26 17.17
C THR A 184 8.27 -2.54 16.51
#